data_4a80298d318a4663aa864bcd10beaeb5
#
_entry.id   4a80298d318a4663aa864bcd10beaeb5
#
_cell.length_a   1.000
_cell.length_b   1.000
_cell.length_c   1.000
_cell.angle_alpha   90.00
_cell.angle_beta   90.00
_cell.angle_gamma   90.00
#
_symmetry.space_group_name_H-M   'P 1'
#
loop_
_entity.id
_entity.type
_entity.pdbx_description
1 polymer ?
#
loop_
_entity_poly.entity_id
_entity_poly.type
_entity_poly.pdbx_seq_one_letter_code
_entity_poly.pdbx_strand_id
1 'polypeptide(L)'
;MVLEGVFCGSIESGQVQINHVRFLGYQKNSDGELMIVPSEAKTVKRIYHDFLDGKGSVQIAEELKEEGVPGWNGESKWRASTIERMLENEKYKGDVLMQKTYTVDFLTRKRMKNEGELPMYLIEDNHPAIIERDTWEAVQLEKQRRIAFVEETGSKKMTYNGDDYVFFGKVICGHCGSAFGRRTWHANDPKARRHVWLCKNRYVKGEKRCRVKNHHVNDLDLAPAFMKGLNELLRKNNIKKWTEAKEQADPLLNYKLDQFLERARSHQELSDYQPELVRRFLERVVVEDKQTLRFHFLDESVVEMDRLHLVGQIR
;
A
#
# COMPACT_ATOMS: atom_id res chain seq x y z
N MET A 1 17.55 22.71 -34.94
CA MET A 1 16.51 22.36 -35.93
C MET A 1 16.99 21.17 -36.77
N VAL A 2 16.83 19.91 -36.40
CA VAL A 2 16.97 18.69 -37.27
C VAL A 2 16.80 17.37 -36.47
N LEU A 3 16.20 17.37 -35.30
CA LEU A 3 15.91 16.08 -34.56
C LEU A 3 14.43 15.83 -34.32
N GLU A 4 13.52 16.71 -34.70
CA GLU A 4 12.09 16.49 -34.57
C GLU A 4 11.56 15.42 -35.57
N GLY A 5 12.19 15.29 -36.74
CA GLY A 5 11.69 14.41 -37.80
C GLY A 5 11.95 12.92 -37.61
N VAL A 6 13.01 12.51 -36.88
CA VAL A 6 13.34 11.08 -36.75
C VAL A 6 12.56 10.40 -35.61
N PHE A 7 12.24 11.13 -34.57
CA PHE A 7 11.43 10.59 -33.48
C PHE A 7 9.93 10.57 -33.83
N CYS A 8 9.44 11.59 -34.55
CA CYS A 8 8.06 11.64 -35.02
C CYS A 8 7.74 10.51 -36.01
N GLY A 9 8.63 10.21 -36.94
CA GLY A 9 8.45 9.15 -37.95
C GLY A 9 8.39 7.75 -37.36
N SER A 10 9.06 7.46 -36.23
CA SER A 10 9.00 6.16 -35.55
C SER A 10 7.71 6.00 -34.72
N ILE A 11 7.13 7.09 -34.26
CA ILE A 11 5.84 7.10 -33.53
C ILE A 11 4.67 6.96 -34.53
N GLU A 12 4.73 7.67 -35.64
CA GLU A 12 3.72 7.60 -36.70
C GLU A 12 3.67 6.22 -37.39
N SER A 13 4.79 5.50 -37.43
CA SER A 13 4.84 4.12 -37.98
C SER A 13 4.43 3.03 -36.98
N GLY A 14 4.07 3.39 -35.73
CA GLY A 14 3.65 2.43 -34.69
C GLY A 14 4.79 1.52 -34.15
N GLN A 15 6.03 1.72 -34.63
CA GLN A 15 7.19 0.92 -34.18
C GLN A 15 7.86 1.55 -32.97
N VAL A 16 7.36 1.23 -31.78
CA VAL A 16 7.98 1.66 -30.53
C VAL A 16 8.96 0.61 -30.04
N GLN A 17 10.25 0.93 -30.06
CA GLN A 17 11.27 0.08 -29.45
C GLN A 17 11.26 0.22 -27.93
N ILE A 18 10.75 -0.82 -27.24
CA ILE A 18 10.83 -0.92 -25.79
C ILE A 18 12.18 -1.53 -25.41
N ASN A 19 12.91 -0.87 -24.51
CA ASN A 19 14.07 -1.48 -23.89
C ASN A 19 13.60 -2.58 -22.93
N HIS A 20 13.86 -3.83 -23.29
CA HIS A 20 13.50 -5.04 -22.56
C HIS A 20 14.62 -5.55 -21.65
N VAL A 21 15.82 -5.04 -21.80
CA VAL A 21 16.96 -5.40 -20.93
C VAL A 21 16.62 -4.91 -19.51
N ARG A 22 16.58 -5.80 -18.53
CA ARG A 22 16.16 -5.51 -17.14
C ARG A 22 14.65 -5.29 -16.94
N PHE A 23 13.82 -5.89 -17.80
CA PHE A 23 12.37 -5.78 -17.69
C PHE A 23 11.80 -7.15 -17.31
N LEU A 24 11.67 -7.40 -15.99
CA LEU A 24 11.18 -8.67 -15.45
C LEU A 24 9.77 -8.96 -15.98
N GLY A 25 9.52 -10.19 -16.36
CA GLY A 25 8.23 -10.64 -16.88
C GLY A 25 8.12 -10.63 -18.40
N TYR A 26 9.09 -10.04 -19.11
CA TYR A 26 9.06 -9.94 -20.56
C TYR A 26 10.37 -10.36 -21.22
N GLN A 27 10.25 -10.99 -22.38
CA GLN A 27 11.34 -11.26 -23.31
C GLN A 27 10.91 -10.90 -24.74
N LYS A 28 11.87 -10.70 -25.65
CA LYS A 28 11.58 -10.54 -27.08
C LYS A 28 11.52 -11.88 -27.79
N ASN A 29 10.55 -11.99 -28.72
CA ASN A 29 10.51 -13.10 -29.69
C ASN A 29 11.48 -12.83 -30.86
N SER A 30 11.52 -13.73 -31.85
CA SER A 30 12.31 -13.60 -33.08
C SER A 30 11.97 -12.36 -33.89
N ASP A 31 10.75 -11.89 -33.81
CA ASP A 31 10.23 -10.74 -34.57
C ASP A 31 10.44 -9.40 -33.82
N GLY A 32 11.03 -9.46 -32.62
CA GLY A 32 11.34 -8.30 -31.79
C GLY A 32 10.17 -7.79 -30.93
N GLU A 33 9.06 -8.54 -30.88
CA GLU A 33 7.90 -8.22 -30.05
C GLU A 33 8.07 -8.73 -28.62
N LEU A 34 7.45 -8.04 -27.65
CA LEU A 34 7.47 -8.45 -26.26
C LEU A 34 6.51 -9.62 -26.02
N MET A 35 7.04 -10.69 -25.43
CA MET A 35 6.27 -11.83 -24.95
C MET A 35 6.39 -11.95 -23.44
N ILE A 36 5.29 -12.37 -22.79
CA ILE A 36 5.27 -12.62 -21.36
C ILE A 36 6.06 -13.90 -21.03
N VAL A 37 6.93 -13.81 -20.02
CA VAL A 37 7.61 -14.96 -19.40
C VAL A 37 6.77 -15.42 -18.20
N PRO A 38 6.05 -16.56 -18.26
CA PRO A 38 5.04 -16.91 -17.25
C PRO A 38 5.58 -17.05 -15.82
N SER A 39 6.81 -17.54 -15.67
CA SER A 39 7.46 -17.70 -14.36
C SER A 39 7.73 -16.34 -13.70
N GLU A 40 8.25 -15.38 -14.47
CA GLU A 40 8.55 -14.03 -14.00
C GLU A 40 7.27 -13.20 -13.81
N ALA A 41 6.28 -13.37 -14.68
CA ALA A 41 4.98 -12.71 -14.59
C ALA A 41 4.26 -13.03 -13.28
N LYS A 42 4.42 -14.24 -12.74
CA LYS A 42 3.91 -14.60 -11.40
C LYS A 42 4.49 -13.70 -10.30
N THR A 43 5.80 -13.45 -10.37
CA THR A 43 6.47 -12.56 -9.41
C THR A 43 5.97 -11.12 -9.54
N VAL A 44 5.79 -10.63 -10.78
CA VAL A 44 5.25 -9.29 -11.02
C VAL A 44 3.84 -9.16 -10.43
N LYS A 45 2.94 -10.11 -10.75
CA LYS A 45 1.57 -10.13 -10.19
C LYS A 45 1.57 -10.16 -8.67
N ARG A 46 2.40 -11.01 -8.07
CA ARG A 46 2.56 -11.08 -6.61
C ARG A 46 2.94 -9.74 -6.01
N ILE A 47 3.89 -9.00 -6.58
CA ILE A 47 4.32 -7.68 -6.08
C ILE A 47 3.14 -6.69 -6.05
N TYR A 48 2.31 -6.67 -7.10
CA TYR A 48 1.15 -5.80 -7.17
C TYR A 48 0.08 -6.17 -6.14
N HIS A 49 -0.22 -7.46 -5.98
CA HIS A 49 -1.18 -7.94 -4.97
C HIS A 49 -0.68 -7.72 -3.55
N ASP A 50 0.58 -8.05 -3.24
CA ASP A 50 1.19 -7.81 -1.93
C ASP A 50 1.12 -6.33 -1.53
N PHE A 51 1.32 -5.42 -2.49
CA PHE A 51 1.18 -3.99 -2.25
C PHE A 51 -0.27 -3.59 -1.97
N LEU A 52 -1.23 -4.06 -2.76
CA LEU A 52 -2.66 -3.82 -2.54
C LEU A 52 -3.18 -4.46 -1.24
N ASP A 53 -2.58 -5.58 -0.82
CA ASP A 53 -2.84 -6.24 0.47
C ASP A 53 -2.24 -5.49 1.67
N GLY A 54 -1.60 -4.34 1.42
CA GLY A 54 -1.16 -3.42 2.45
C GLY A 54 0.31 -3.55 2.86
N LYS A 55 1.10 -4.45 2.24
CA LYS A 55 2.54 -4.53 2.48
C LYS A 55 3.26 -3.27 1.98
N GLY A 56 4.37 -2.91 2.64
CA GLY A 56 5.25 -1.85 2.18
C GLY A 56 6.29 -2.37 1.19
N SER A 57 6.85 -1.48 0.35
CA SER A 57 7.89 -1.83 -0.64
C SER A 57 9.13 -2.48 -0.02
N VAL A 58 9.50 -2.08 1.21
CA VAL A 58 10.61 -2.69 1.97
C VAL A 58 10.27 -4.12 2.34
N GLN A 59 9.08 -4.36 2.91
CA GLN A 59 8.64 -5.69 3.32
C GLN A 59 8.57 -6.65 2.12
N ILE A 60 7.96 -6.22 1.01
CA ILE A 60 7.89 -7.03 -0.22
C ILE A 60 9.29 -7.40 -0.71
N ALA A 61 10.24 -6.46 -0.70
CA ALA A 61 11.60 -6.72 -1.13
C ALA A 61 12.34 -7.70 -0.20
N GLU A 62 12.13 -7.62 1.12
CA GLU A 62 12.72 -8.54 2.10
C GLU A 62 12.15 -9.95 1.94
N GLU A 63 10.83 -10.11 1.84
CA GLU A 63 10.19 -11.42 1.63
C GLU A 63 10.68 -12.10 0.35
N LEU A 64 10.70 -11.38 -0.78
CA LEU A 64 11.20 -11.94 -2.05
C LEU A 64 12.68 -12.34 -1.97
N LYS A 65 13.49 -11.60 -1.20
CA LYS A 65 14.90 -11.92 -0.98
C LYS A 65 15.07 -13.15 -0.10
N GLU A 66 14.32 -13.24 1.00
CA GLU A 66 14.37 -14.37 1.94
C GLU A 66 13.91 -15.67 1.29
N GLU A 67 12.90 -15.61 0.42
CA GLU A 67 12.41 -16.75 -0.36
C GLU A 67 13.33 -17.11 -1.53
N GLY A 68 14.37 -16.34 -1.80
CA GLY A 68 15.30 -16.59 -2.90
C GLY A 68 14.68 -16.37 -4.30
N VAL A 69 13.60 -15.59 -4.41
CA VAL A 69 12.94 -15.34 -5.70
C VAL A 69 13.89 -14.59 -6.65
N PRO A 70 14.14 -15.12 -7.87
CA PRO A 70 15.06 -14.47 -8.79
C PRO A 70 14.48 -13.17 -9.36
N GLY A 71 15.33 -12.15 -9.47
CA GLY A 71 15.05 -10.93 -10.22
C GLY A 71 15.44 -11.07 -11.71
N TRP A 72 15.36 -9.96 -12.45
CA TRP A 72 15.63 -9.92 -13.92
C TRP A 72 17.00 -10.46 -14.34
N ASN A 73 17.99 -10.53 -13.45
CA ASN A 73 19.35 -11.04 -13.71
C ASN A 73 19.59 -12.43 -13.08
N GLY A 74 18.53 -13.09 -12.61
CA GLY A 74 18.63 -14.40 -11.96
C GLY A 74 19.07 -14.35 -10.49
N GLU A 75 19.46 -13.18 -9.96
CA GLU A 75 19.87 -13.03 -8.57
C GLU A 75 18.71 -12.54 -7.69
N SER A 76 18.61 -13.05 -6.47
CA SER A 76 17.63 -12.58 -5.49
C SER A 76 18.13 -11.32 -4.75
N LYS A 77 18.26 -10.21 -5.49
CA LYS A 77 18.73 -8.91 -4.96
C LYS A 77 17.63 -7.85 -5.04
N TRP A 78 16.59 -8.05 -4.26
CA TRP A 78 15.46 -7.12 -4.20
C TRP A 78 15.76 -5.89 -3.33
N ARG A 79 15.24 -4.73 -3.75
CA ARG A 79 15.31 -3.46 -3.02
C ARG A 79 13.95 -2.76 -3.10
N ALA A 80 13.60 -2.01 -2.06
CA ALA A 80 12.37 -1.22 -2.03
C ALA A 80 12.22 -0.31 -3.26
N SER A 81 13.31 0.34 -3.69
CA SER A 81 13.30 1.20 -4.89
C SER A 81 13.04 0.44 -6.20
N THR A 82 13.36 -0.86 -6.25
CA THR A 82 13.01 -1.70 -7.41
C THR A 82 11.51 -1.99 -7.41
N ILE A 83 10.95 -2.36 -6.24
CA ILE A 83 9.51 -2.57 -6.09
C ILE A 83 8.74 -1.29 -6.47
N GLU A 84 9.13 -0.13 -5.94
CA GLU A 84 8.48 1.15 -6.24
C GLU A 84 8.47 1.47 -7.74
N ARG A 85 9.61 1.28 -8.43
CA ARG A 85 9.68 1.47 -9.88
C ARG A 85 8.82 0.48 -10.66
N MET A 86 8.71 -0.77 -10.20
CA MET A 86 7.84 -1.76 -10.83
C MET A 86 6.37 -1.35 -10.70
N LEU A 87 5.94 -0.92 -9.51
CA LEU A 87 4.58 -0.47 -9.25
C LEU A 87 4.18 0.79 -10.04
N GLU A 88 5.15 1.62 -10.47
CA GLU A 88 4.94 2.83 -11.27
C GLU A 88 5.01 2.59 -12.77
N ASN A 89 5.48 1.42 -13.20
CA ASN A 89 5.77 1.17 -14.60
C ASN A 89 4.51 0.82 -15.39
N GLU A 90 4.02 1.75 -16.21
CA GLU A 90 2.85 1.60 -17.07
C GLU A 90 2.99 0.45 -18.08
N LYS A 91 4.20 0.02 -18.36
CA LYS A 91 4.43 -1.09 -19.29
C LYS A 91 3.87 -2.41 -18.79
N TYR A 92 3.70 -2.58 -17.47
CA TYR A 92 3.08 -3.80 -16.94
C TYR A 92 1.59 -3.91 -17.28
N LYS A 93 0.90 -2.79 -17.55
CA LYS A 93 -0.48 -2.79 -18.07
C LYS A 93 -0.58 -2.77 -19.60
N GLY A 94 0.55 -2.92 -20.30
CA GLY A 94 0.60 -2.97 -21.76
C GLY A 94 0.83 -1.63 -22.45
N ASP A 95 0.90 -0.53 -21.72
CA ASP A 95 1.05 0.81 -22.27
C ASP A 95 2.52 1.25 -22.34
N VAL A 96 2.80 2.24 -23.17
CA VAL A 96 4.15 2.85 -23.27
C VAL A 96 4.01 4.35 -23.25
N LEU A 97 4.64 4.99 -22.25
CA LEU A 97 4.76 6.45 -22.20
C LEU A 97 6.13 6.87 -22.70
N MET A 98 6.12 7.62 -23.79
CA MET A 98 7.32 8.13 -24.46
C MET A 98 7.70 9.53 -23.95
N GLN A 99 8.96 9.91 -24.14
CA GLN A 99 9.50 11.22 -23.75
C GLN A 99 9.40 11.55 -22.25
N LYS A 100 9.49 10.55 -21.37
CA LYS A 100 9.58 10.75 -19.91
C LYS A 100 10.82 11.56 -19.48
N THR A 101 11.85 11.61 -20.33
CA THR A 101 13.09 12.36 -20.10
C THR A 101 13.55 13.01 -21.39
N TYR A 102 14.20 14.16 -21.29
CA TYR A 102 14.81 14.83 -22.41
C TYR A 102 16.25 15.26 -22.10
N THR A 103 17.05 15.51 -23.15
CA THR A 103 18.42 15.97 -23.03
C THR A 103 18.41 17.49 -23.06
N VAL A 104 18.82 18.13 -21.96
CA VAL A 104 18.84 19.60 -21.81
C VAL A 104 19.99 20.20 -22.56
N ASP A 105 21.14 19.52 -22.56
CA ASP A 105 22.36 19.98 -23.19
C ASP A 105 22.99 18.82 -23.99
N PHE A 106 23.13 19.06 -25.29
CA PHE A 106 23.67 18.08 -26.22
C PHE A 106 25.16 17.79 -25.99
N LEU A 107 25.93 18.80 -25.54
CA LEU A 107 27.36 18.66 -25.28
C LEU A 107 27.64 17.82 -24.02
N THR A 108 26.95 18.12 -22.96
CA THR A 108 27.11 17.39 -21.67
C THR A 108 26.25 16.12 -21.58
N ARG A 109 25.35 15.90 -22.55
CA ARG A 109 24.36 14.81 -22.56
C ARG A 109 23.53 14.72 -21.26
N LYS A 110 23.36 15.83 -20.56
CA LYS A 110 22.59 15.90 -19.32
C LYS A 110 21.11 15.65 -19.61
N ARG A 111 20.58 14.56 -19.04
CA ARG A 111 19.15 14.21 -19.14
C ARG A 111 18.41 14.73 -17.92
N MET A 112 17.21 15.26 -18.14
CA MET A 112 16.26 15.63 -17.10
C MET A 112 14.93 14.91 -17.30
N LYS A 113 14.17 14.78 -16.22
CA LYS A 113 12.79 14.28 -16.27
C LYS A 113 11.95 15.33 -17.00
N ASN A 114 11.07 14.86 -17.86
CA ASN A 114 10.10 15.73 -18.53
C ASN A 114 8.91 15.92 -17.57
N GLU A 115 8.71 17.14 -17.10
CA GLU A 115 7.62 17.53 -16.22
C GLU A 115 6.54 18.35 -16.96
N GLY A 116 6.58 18.32 -18.28
CA GLY A 116 5.68 19.05 -19.17
C GLY A 116 6.39 20.00 -20.13
N GLU A 117 7.74 20.05 -20.11
CA GLU A 117 8.53 20.92 -21.00
C GLU A 117 8.43 20.46 -22.45
N LEU A 118 8.31 19.17 -22.69
CA LEU A 118 8.10 18.58 -24.00
C LEU A 118 6.85 17.69 -24.02
N PRO A 119 6.17 17.54 -25.17
CA PRO A 119 5.05 16.63 -25.30
C PRO A 119 5.44 15.21 -24.94
N MET A 120 4.59 14.53 -24.16
CA MET A 120 4.70 13.09 -23.90
C MET A 120 3.63 12.35 -24.70
N TYR A 121 3.95 11.17 -25.20
CA TYR A 121 3.05 10.36 -26.01
C TYR A 121 2.77 9.06 -25.30
N LEU A 122 1.46 8.81 -25.01
CA LEU A 122 0.97 7.55 -24.48
C LEU A 122 0.52 6.67 -25.64
N ILE A 123 1.05 5.47 -25.70
CA ILE A 123 0.64 4.42 -26.62
C ILE A 123 0.01 3.33 -25.77
N GLU A 124 -1.30 3.17 -25.90
CA GLU A 124 -2.06 2.16 -25.16
C GLU A 124 -2.00 0.82 -25.89
N ASP A 125 -2.11 -0.27 -25.13
CA ASP A 125 -2.17 -1.66 -25.62
C ASP A 125 -1.04 -2.03 -26.61
N ASN A 126 0.17 -1.48 -26.39
CA ASN A 126 1.33 -1.70 -27.27
C ASN A 126 1.86 -3.14 -27.23
N HIS A 127 1.67 -3.85 -26.09
CA HIS A 127 2.14 -5.21 -25.87
C HIS A 127 1.25 -5.93 -24.86
N PRO A 128 1.31 -7.29 -24.79
CA PRO A 128 0.51 -8.05 -23.85
C PRO A 128 0.73 -7.61 -22.40
N ALA A 129 -0.36 -7.28 -21.69
CA ALA A 129 -0.32 -6.83 -20.30
C ALA A 129 -0.09 -8.01 -19.33
N ILE A 130 0.81 -7.85 -18.35
CA ILE A 130 0.94 -8.78 -17.22
C ILE A 130 -0.07 -8.43 -16.12
N ILE A 131 -0.30 -7.14 -15.91
CA ILE A 131 -1.19 -6.58 -14.89
C ILE A 131 -2.42 -5.98 -15.59
N GLU A 132 -3.59 -6.34 -15.12
CA GLU A 132 -4.84 -5.75 -15.60
C GLU A 132 -4.87 -4.25 -15.32
N ARG A 133 -5.51 -3.48 -16.21
CA ARG A 133 -5.57 -2.01 -16.13
C ARG A 133 -6.12 -1.54 -14.78
N ASP A 134 -7.22 -2.14 -14.32
CA ASP A 134 -7.84 -1.80 -13.04
C ASP A 134 -6.92 -2.09 -11.85
N THR A 135 -6.18 -3.20 -11.88
CA THR A 135 -5.19 -3.54 -10.84
C THR A 135 -4.04 -2.52 -10.80
N TRP A 136 -3.56 -2.08 -11.97
CA TRP A 136 -2.51 -1.06 -12.05
C TRP A 136 -3.01 0.29 -11.50
N GLU A 137 -4.22 0.69 -11.87
CA GLU A 137 -4.85 1.92 -11.39
C GLU A 137 -5.12 1.87 -9.88
N ALA A 138 -5.61 0.75 -9.37
CA ALA A 138 -5.77 0.52 -7.93
C ALA A 138 -4.46 0.74 -7.16
N VAL A 139 -3.33 0.27 -7.71
CA VAL A 139 -2.00 0.51 -7.12
C VAL A 139 -1.65 2.00 -7.10
N GLN A 140 -1.93 2.76 -8.17
CA GLN A 140 -1.66 4.21 -8.18
C GLN A 140 -2.53 4.94 -7.15
N LEU A 141 -3.82 4.59 -7.04
CA LEU A 141 -4.72 5.16 -6.03
C LEU A 141 -4.27 4.81 -4.60
N GLU A 142 -3.84 3.56 -4.36
CA GLU A 142 -3.31 3.14 -3.05
C GLU A 142 -2.04 3.93 -2.68
N LYS A 143 -1.15 4.21 -3.63
CA LYS A 143 0.03 5.05 -3.40
C LYS A 143 -0.38 6.46 -2.98
N GLN A 144 -1.32 7.07 -3.71
CA GLN A 144 -1.85 8.41 -3.39
C GLN A 144 -2.52 8.42 -2.02
N ARG A 145 -3.35 7.43 -1.71
CA ARG A 145 -4.01 7.27 -0.40
C ARG A 145 -2.99 7.21 0.74
N ARG A 146 -1.90 6.42 0.58
CA ARG A 146 -0.84 6.33 1.60
C ARG A 146 -0.10 7.63 1.81
N ILE A 147 0.15 8.39 0.74
CA ILE A 147 0.79 9.72 0.83
C ILE A 147 -0.13 10.68 1.59
N ALA A 148 -1.38 10.81 1.18
CA ALA A 148 -2.37 11.68 1.82
C ALA A 148 -2.56 11.34 3.30
N PHE A 149 -2.62 10.06 3.65
CA PHE A 149 -2.71 9.60 5.04
C PHE A 149 -1.51 10.04 5.89
N VAL A 150 -0.30 9.95 5.33
CA VAL A 150 0.93 10.38 6.02
C VAL A 150 0.93 11.90 6.22
N GLU A 151 0.48 12.68 5.26
CA GLU A 151 0.38 14.14 5.33
C GLU A 151 -0.67 14.57 6.37
N GLU A 152 -1.85 13.95 6.36
CA GLU A 152 -2.93 14.23 7.31
C GLU A 152 -2.53 13.93 8.76
N THR A 153 -1.93 12.77 9.00
CA THR A 153 -1.71 12.25 10.37
C THR A 153 -0.33 12.56 10.94
N GLY A 154 0.60 13.05 10.12
CA GLY A 154 2.00 13.19 10.48
C GLY A 154 2.66 11.84 10.82
N SER A 155 2.10 10.73 10.33
CA SER A 155 2.68 9.40 10.46
C SER A 155 4.04 9.34 9.77
N LYS A 156 4.86 8.36 10.16
CA LYS A 156 6.03 8.01 9.33
C LYS A 156 5.57 7.26 8.08
N LYS A 157 6.35 7.34 7.01
CA LYS A 157 6.08 6.60 5.77
C LYS A 157 5.75 5.14 6.07
N MET A 158 4.65 4.65 5.50
CA MET A 158 4.18 3.27 5.64
C MET A 158 4.95 2.31 4.71
N THR A 159 6.28 2.42 4.70
CA THR A 159 7.16 1.59 3.83
C THR A 159 7.55 0.27 4.48
N TYR A 160 7.51 0.22 5.82
CA TYR A 160 7.83 -0.96 6.61
C TYR A 160 6.76 -1.16 7.69
N ASN A 161 5.97 -2.21 7.52
CA ASN A 161 4.93 -2.64 8.46
C ASN A 161 5.15 -4.11 8.79
N GLY A 162 6.27 -4.43 9.43
CA GLY A 162 6.52 -5.77 9.94
C GLY A 162 5.42 -6.22 10.90
N ASP A 163 5.25 -7.51 11.08
CA ASP A 163 4.13 -8.12 11.82
C ASP A 163 4.03 -7.63 13.27
N ASP A 164 5.17 -7.36 13.92
CA ASP A 164 5.22 -6.82 15.27
C ASP A 164 4.70 -5.38 15.40
N TYR A 165 4.58 -4.67 14.28
CA TYR A 165 4.28 -3.23 14.28
C TYR A 165 3.16 -2.86 13.30
N VAL A 166 2.28 -3.79 12.99
CA VAL A 166 1.22 -3.62 11.97
C VAL A 166 0.27 -2.43 12.25
N PHE A 167 0.08 -2.06 13.52
CA PHE A 167 -0.68 -0.87 13.92
C PHE A 167 0.14 0.43 13.87
N PHE A 168 1.44 0.35 13.55
CA PHE A 168 2.28 1.55 13.52
C PHE A 168 1.81 2.52 12.43
N GLY A 169 1.61 3.77 12.84
CA GLY A 169 1.06 4.80 11.95
C GLY A 169 -0.46 4.79 11.82
N LYS A 170 -1.15 3.72 12.20
CA LYS A 170 -2.61 3.58 12.06
C LYS A 170 -3.39 4.04 13.30
N VAL A 171 -2.76 4.17 14.47
CA VAL A 171 -3.42 4.62 15.71
C VAL A 171 -3.36 6.14 15.80
N ILE A 172 -4.50 6.78 15.75
CA ILE A 172 -4.67 8.24 15.61
C ILE A 172 -5.41 8.82 16.83
N CYS A 173 -5.03 10.02 17.23
CA CYS A 173 -5.69 10.75 18.32
C CYS A 173 -6.98 11.39 17.83
N GLY A 174 -8.13 11.07 18.41
CA GLY A 174 -9.43 11.70 18.11
C GLY A 174 -9.49 13.20 18.44
N HIS A 175 -8.59 13.69 19.32
CA HIS A 175 -8.58 15.10 19.70
C HIS A 175 -7.71 16.00 18.82
N CYS A 176 -6.55 15.51 18.35
CA CYS A 176 -5.61 16.36 17.62
C CYS A 176 -5.17 15.79 16.28
N GLY A 177 -5.76 14.69 15.83
CA GLY A 177 -5.47 14.03 14.55
C GLY A 177 -4.08 13.40 14.42
N SER A 178 -3.19 13.59 15.40
CA SER A 178 -1.81 13.12 15.30
C SER A 178 -1.69 11.62 15.58
N ALA A 179 -0.80 10.96 14.86
CA ALA A 179 -0.51 9.56 15.08
C ALA A 179 0.06 9.29 16.49
N PHE A 180 -0.29 8.15 17.04
CA PHE A 180 0.30 7.64 18.28
C PHE A 180 1.68 7.03 18.03
N GLY A 181 2.54 7.09 19.04
CA GLY A 181 3.82 6.37 19.08
C GLY A 181 3.78 5.27 20.13
N ARG A 182 4.33 4.10 19.82
CA ARG A 182 4.50 2.99 20.77
C ARG A 182 5.62 3.30 21.74
N ARG A 183 5.40 3.10 23.04
CA ARG A 183 6.34 3.35 24.12
C ARG A 183 6.39 2.19 25.09
N THR A 184 7.53 1.95 25.70
CA THR A 184 7.68 0.97 26.79
C THR A 184 7.53 1.68 28.12
N TRP A 185 6.59 1.25 28.94
CA TRP A 185 6.43 1.66 30.33
C TRP A 185 7.10 0.64 31.24
N HIS A 186 7.65 1.11 32.36
CA HIS A 186 8.36 0.29 33.35
C HIS A 186 9.48 -0.57 32.72
N ALA A 187 10.29 0.03 31.86
CA ALA A 187 11.33 -0.69 31.10
C ALA A 187 12.32 -1.44 32.01
N ASN A 188 12.55 -0.93 33.22
CA ASN A 188 13.50 -1.47 34.19
C ASN A 188 12.88 -2.53 35.12
N ASP A 189 11.57 -2.74 35.06
CA ASP A 189 10.88 -3.76 35.88
C ASP A 189 10.25 -4.82 34.95
N PRO A 190 10.86 -6.02 34.84
CA PRO A 190 10.34 -7.08 33.95
C PRO A 190 8.90 -7.49 34.25
N LYS A 191 8.45 -7.37 35.51
CA LYS A 191 7.08 -7.77 35.93
C LYS A 191 6.03 -6.73 35.55
N ALA A 192 6.41 -5.44 35.51
CA ALA A 192 5.53 -4.32 35.19
C ALA A 192 5.70 -3.81 33.75
N ARG A 193 6.72 -4.28 33.03
CA ARG A 193 7.05 -3.86 31.67
C ARG A 193 5.88 -4.11 30.73
N ARG A 194 5.44 -3.04 30.05
CA ARG A 194 4.38 -3.12 29.05
C ARG A 194 4.56 -2.10 27.93
N HIS A 195 4.00 -2.38 26.78
CA HIS A 195 3.95 -1.47 25.66
C HIS A 195 2.63 -0.72 25.62
N VAL A 196 2.72 0.56 25.38
CA VAL A 196 1.55 1.45 25.28
C VAL A 196 1.68 2.38 24.08
N TRP A 197 0.54 2.73 23.51
CA TRP A 197 0.43 3.73 22.46
C TRP A 197 0.04 5.06 23.06
N LEU A 198 0.75 6.13 22.70
CA LEU A 198 0.58 7.49 23.21
C LEU A 198 0.61 8.48 22.06
N CYS A 199 -0.27 9.49 22.12
CA CYS A 199 -0.27 10.60 21.17
C CYS A 199 1.09 11.28 21.12
N LYS A 200 1.67 11.42 19.93
CA LYS A 200 2.99 12.06 19.74
C LYS A 200 2.99 13.50 20.19
N ASN A 201 1.89 14.24 19.95
CA ASN A 201 1.76 15.64 20.32
C ASN A 201 1.63 15.88 21.83
N ARG A 202 1.52 14.84 22.64
CA ARG A 202 1.52 14.97 24.12
C ARG A 202 2.80 15.57 24.66
N TYR A 203 3.93 15.32 23.99
CA TYR A 203 5.27 15.74 24.43
C TYR A 203 5.78 16.98 23.70
N VAL A 204 5.00 17.53 22.78
CA VAL A 204 5.35 18.76 22.06
C VAL A 204 5.01 19.96 22.94
N LYS A 205 5.90 20.96 22.99
CA LYS A 205 5.67 22.22 23.72
C LYS A 205 4.82 23.18 22.87
N GLY A 206 4.08 24.08 23.53
CA GLY A 206 3.30 25.14 22.89
C GLY A 206 1.91 24.68 22.42
N GLU A 207 1.36 25.39 21.42
CA GLU A 207 -0.01 25.22 20.93
C GLU A 207 -0.31 23.85 20.31
N LYS A 208 0.72 23.22 19.72
CA LYS A 208 0.61 21.87 19.12
C LYS A 208 0.50 20.74 20.16
N ARG A 209 0.56 21.06 21.44
CA ARG A 209 0.50 20.06 22.51
C ARG A 209 -0.91 19.49 22.65
N CYS A 210 -1.04 18.16 22.54
CA CYS A 210 -2.28 17.49 22.89
C CYS A 210 -2.49 17.56 24.42
N ARG A 211 -3.59 18.20 24.86
CA ARG A 211 -3.87 18.49 26.31
C ARG A 211 -4.61 17.36 27.00
N VAL A 212 -5.01 16.30 26.29
CA VAL A 212 -5.78 15.19 26.86
C VAL A 212 -4.91 14.36 27.79
N LYS A 213 -5.33 14.28 29.05
CA LYS A 213 -4.66 13.47 30.08
C LYS A 213 -5.06 12.00 29.97
N ASN A 214 -4.10 11.09 30.27
CA ASN A 214 -4.33 9.64 30.33
C ASN A 214 -4.90 8.99 29.05
N HIS A 215 -4.62 9.58 27.91
CA HIS A 215 -5.03 9.13 26.60
C HIS A 215 -3.97 8.16 26.03
N HIS A 216 -4.04 6.91 26.48
CA HIS A 216 -3.15 5.85 26.02
C HIS A 216 -3.94 4.57 25.74
N VAL A 217 -3.41 3.71 24.89
CA VAL A 217 -3.94 2.38 24.60
C VAL A 217 -2.86 1.36 24.92
N ASN A 218 -3.20 0.28 25.63
CA ASN A 218 -2.25 -0.81 25.78
C ASN A 218 -2.08 -1.52 24.44
N ASP A 219 -0.87 -1.94 24.16
CA ASP A 219 -0.57 -2.65 22.92
C ASP A 219 -1.38 -3.95 22.78
N LEU A 220 -1.56 -4.65 23.90
CA LEU A 220 -2.33 -5.90 23.96
C LEU A 220 -3.84 -5.74 23.72
N ASP A 221 -4.38 -4.52 23.83
CA ASP A 221 -5.83 -4.29 23.64
C ASP A 221 -6.19 -4.15 22.15
N LEU A 222 -5.25 -3.76 21.29
CA LEU A 222 -5.54 -3.41 19.89
C LEU A 222 -5.95 -4.61 19.04
N ALA A 223 -5.21 -5.71 19.12
CA ALA A 223 -5.47 -6.88 18.30
C ALA A 223 -6.82 -7.54 18.64
N PRO A 224 -7.18 -7.80 19.91
CA PRO A 224 -8.50 -8.33 20.26
C PRO A 224 -9.64 -7.38 19.89
N ALA A 225 -9.47 -6.05 20.08
CA ALA A 225 -10.47 -5.07 19.71
C ALA A 225 -10.70 -5.04 18.20
N PHE A 226 -9.62 -5.08 17.41
CA PHE A 226 -9.69 -5.15 15.97
C PHE A 226 -10.42 -6.42 15.51
N MET A 227 -10.06 -7.59 16.03
CA MET A 227 -10.69 -8.87 15.68
C MET A 227 -12.18 -8.87 15.97
N LYS A 228 -12.57 -8.35 17.14
CA LYS A 228 -13.98 -8.19 17.49
C LYS A 228 -14.70 -7.25 16.53
N GLY A 229 -14.10 -6.10 16.21
CA GLY A 229 -14.68 -5.14 15.29
C GLY A 229 -14.81 -5.68 13.86
N LEU A 230 -13.79 -6.38 13.37
CA LEU A 230 -13.83 -7.00 12.05
C LEU A 230 -14.90 -8.12 11.99
N ASN A 231 -14.97 -9.00 12.99
CA ASN A 231 -15.99 -10.03 13.05
C ASN A 231 -17.42 -9.43 13.13
N GLU A 232 -17.61 -8.34 13.87
CA GLU A 232 -18.88 -7.62 13.91
C GLU A 232 -19.25 -7.06 12.53
N LEU A 233 -18.29 -6.47 11.82
CA LEU A 233 -18.49 -5.96 10.47
C LEU A 233 -18.85 -7.09 9.48
N LEU A 234 -18.18 -8.23 9.54
CA LEU A 234 -18.44 -9.39 8.68
C LEU A 234 -19.79 -10.05 8.97
N ARG A 235 -20.26 -10.04 10.23
CA ARG A 235 -21.58 -10.60 10.63
C ARG A 235 -22.76 -9.74 10.18
N LYS A 236 -22.62 -8.42 10.08
CA LYS A 236 -23.70 -7.46 9.77
C LYS A 236 -24.20 -7.56 8.33
N ASN A 237 -24.25 -8.69 7.70
CA ASN A 237 -24.76 -8.92 6.34
C ASN A 237 -24.52 -7.75 5.36
N ASN A 238 -23.31 -7.24 5.36
CA ASN A 238 -22.90 -6.12 4.52
C ASN A 238 -22.68 -6.54 3.05
N ILE A 239 -22.87 -7.83 2.74
CA ILE A 239 -22.65 -8.37 1.38
C ILE A 239 -23.43 -7.59 0.34
N LYS A 240 -24.71 -7.30 0.61
CA LYS A 240 -25.56 -6.53 -0.31
C LYS A 240 -25.01 -5.11 -0.49
N LYS A 241 -24.72 -4.42 0.62
CA LYS A 241 -24.13 -3.07 0.61
C LYS A 241 -22.81 -3.03 -0.19
N TRP A 242 -21.92 -3.99 0.05
CA TRP A 242 -20.64 -4.05 -0.66
C TRP A 242 -20.80 -4.37 -2.15
N THR A 243 -21.75 -5.26 -2.49
CA THR A 243 -22.03 -5.58 -3.90
C THR A 243 -22.59 -4.37 -4.64
N GLU A 244 -23.52 -3.62 -4.04
CA GLU A 244 -24.05 -2.39 -4.62
C GLU A 244 -22.99 -1.28 -4.72
N ALA A 245 -22.14 -1.14 -3.70
CA ALA A 245 -21.06 -0.15 -3.71
C ALA A 245 -20.04 -0.40 -4.85
N LYS A 246 -19.81 -1.65 -5.24
CA LYS A 246 -18.90 -1.98 -6.35
C LYS A 246 -19.32 -1.38 -7.69
N GLU A 247 -20.61 -1.14 -7.93
CA GLU A 247 -21.10 -0.59 -9.20
C GLU A 247 -20.57 0.84 -9.48
N GLN A 248 -20.21 1.57 -8.43
CA GLN A 248 -19.71 2.95 -8.53
C GLN A 248 -18.31 3.13 -7.92
N ALA A 249 -17.68 2.03 -7.47
CA ALA A 249 -16.37 2.05 -6.83
C ALA A 249 -15.26 2.34 -7.85
N ASP A 250 -14.28 3.13 -7.43
CA ASP A 250 -13.03 3.21 -8.15
C ASP A 250 -12.26 1.86 -8.09
N PRO A 251 -11.24 1.65 -8.92
CA PRO A 251 -10.50 0.38 -8.95
C PRO A 251 -9.92 -0.05 -7.59
N LEU A 252 -9.49 0.89 -6.74
CA LEU A 252 -8.96 0.57 -5.41
C LEU A 252 -10.06 0.11 -4.46
N LEU A 253 -11.14 0.87 -4.36
CA LEU A 253 -12.28 0.50 -3.51
C LEU A 253 -12.88 -0.82 -3.98
N ASN A 254 -13.00 -1.03 -5.28
CA ASN A 254 -13.47 -2.28 -5.87
C ASN A 254 -12.61 -3.47 -5.42
N TYR A 255 -11.28 -3.35 -5.52
CA TYR A 255 -10.35 -4.37 -5.03
C TYR A 255 -10.53 -4.65 -3.53
N LYS A 256 -10.69 -3.59 -2.70
CA LYS A 256 -10.91 -3.75 -1.26
C LYS A 256 -12.25 -4.43 -0.98
N LEU A 257 -13.32 -4.02 -1.63
CA LEU A 257 -14.64 -4.63 -1.45
C LEU A 257 -14.65 -6.11 -1.83
N ASP A 258 -13.89 -6.53 -2.84
CA ASP A 258 -13.73 -7.95 -3.18
C ASP A 258 -13.11 -8.75 -2.03
N GLN A 259 -12.10 -8.20 -1.34
CA GLN A 259 -11.51 -8.84 -0.17
C GLN A 259 -12.52 -9.01 0.98
N PHE A 260 -13.34 -7.97 1.26
CA PHE A 260 -14.41 -8.06 2.26
C PHE A 260 -15.47 -9.07 1.86
N LEU A 261 -15.90 -9.09 0.60
CA LEU A 261 -16.89 -10.04 0.07
C LEU A 261 -16.39 -11.48 0.13
N GLU A 262 -15.15 -11.74 -0.29
CA GLU A 262 -14.52 -13.05 -0.21
C GLU A 262 -14.51 -13.55 1.24
N ARG A 263 -14.10 -12.69 2.16
CA ARG A 263 -14.02 -13.04 3.58
C ARG A 263 -15.39 -13.28 4.21
N ALA A 264 -16.37 -12.44 3.91
CA ALA A 264 -17.75 -12.61 4.42
C ALA A 264 -18.42 -13.88 3.91
N ARG A 265 -18.17 -14.25 2.66
CA ARG A 265 -18.71 -15.47 2.03
C ARG A 265 -18.12 -16.75 2.61
N SER A 266 -16.93 -16.71 3.19
CA SER A 266 -16.35 -17.89 3.85
C SER A 266 -17.10 -18.32 5.11
N HIS A 267 -18.00 -17.49 5.65
CA HIS A 267 -18.83 -17.71 6.84
C HIS A 267 -18.05 -18.19 8.09
N GLN A 268 -16.72 -18.10 8.08
CA GLN A 268 -15.89 -18.48 9.22
C GLN A 268 -15.63 -17.26 10.10
N GLU A 269 -15.98 -17.37 11.37
CA GLU A 269 -15.54 -16.40 12.36
C GLU A 269 -14.02 -16.47 12.50
N LEU A 270 -13.40 -15.30 12.54
CA LEU A 270 -11.96 -15.19 12.73
C LEU A 270 -11.64 -15.43 14.21
N SER A 271 -11.06 -16.60 14.52
CA SER A 271 -10.61 -16.95 15.88
C SER A 271 -9.21 -16.42 16.17
N ASP A 272 -8.32 -16.50 15.19
CA ASP A 272 -6.91 -16.22 15.38
C ASP A 272 -6.52 -14.88 14.76
N TYR A 273 -5.78 -14.11 15.54
CA TYR A 273 -5.21 -12.84 15.07
C TYR A 273 -4.08 -13.10 14.07
N GLN A 274 -4.18 -12.47 12.91
CA GLN A 274 -3.16 -12.45 11.88
C GLN A 274 -2.85 -11.00 11.49
N PRO A 275 -1.59 -10.56 11.49
CA PRO A 275 -1.21 -9.20 11.12
C PRO A 275 -1.67 -8.78 9.72
N GLU A 276 -1.77 -9.72 8.77
CA GLU A 276 -2.30 -9.47 7.43
C GLU A 276 -3.72 -8.92 7.44
N LEU A 277 -4.58 -9.35 8.37
CA LEU A 277 -5.95 -8.86 8.48
C LEU A 277 -5.98 -7.35 8.77
N VAL A 278 -5.06 -6.88 9.61
CA VAL A 278 -4.92 -5.44 9.90
C VAL A 278 -4.45 -4.69 8.65
N ARG A 279 -3.53 -5.24 7.88
CA ARG A 279 -3.06 -4.62 6.63
C ARG A 279 -4.15 -4.55 5.58
N ARG A 280 -4.90 -5.64 5.41
CA ARG A 280 -5.93 -5.79 4.37
C ARG A 280 -7.20 -4.99 4.65
N PHE A 281 -7.63 -4.91 5.91
CA PHE A 281 -8.96 -4.41 6.26
C PHE A 281 -8.96 -3.09 7.02
N LEU A 282 -7.91 -2.79 7.81
CA LEU A 282 -7.89 -1.62 8.67
C LEU A 282 -7.26 -0.40 8.00
N GLU A 283 -7.99 0.69 7.93
CA GLU A 283 -7.44 1.99 7.57
C GLU A 283 -6.75 2.64 8.77
N ARG A 284 -7.52 2.94 9.82
CA ARG A 284 -7.03 3.60 11.06
C ARG A 284 -7.85 3.20 12.28
N VAL A 285 -7.25 3.38 13.46
CA VAL A 285 -7.92 3.32 14.76
C VAL A 285 -7.90 4.70 15.37
N VAL A 286 -9.06 5.30 15.59
CA VAL A 286 -9.18 6.59 16.27
C VAL A 286 -9.41 6.34 17.75
N VAL A 287 -8.54 6.88 18.60
CA VAL A 287 -8.65 6.82 20.04
C VAL A 287 -9.38 8.06 20.52
N GLU A 288 -10.68 7.94 20.79
CA GLU A 288 -11.53 9.05 21.22
C GLU A 288 -11.25 9.42 22.66
N ASP A 289 -11.28 8.44 23.55
CA ASP A 289 -11.03 8.62 24.98
C ASP A 289 -10.39 7.37 25.58
N LYS A 290 -10.53 7.20 26.92
CA LYS A 290 -9.99 6.04 27.63
C LYS A 290 -10.76 4.73 27.36
N GLN A 291 -11.99 4.83 26.91
CA GLN A 291 -12.91 3.71 26.79
C GLN A 291 -13.21 3.37 25.34
N THR A 292 -13.24 4.36 24.45
CA THR A 292 -13.77 4.26 23.09
C THR A 292 -12.67 4.23 22.05
N LEU A 293 -12.67 3.18 21.23
CA LEU A 293 -11.87 3.04 20.01
C LEU A 293 -12.81 2.98 18.81
N ARG A 294 -12.56 3.79 17.79
CA ARG A 294 -13.23 3.69 16.49
C ARG A 294 -12.30 3.09 15.46
N PHE A 295 -12.70 1.95 14.91
CA PHE A 295 -12.01 1.29 13.81
C PHE A 295 -12.61 1.74 12.50
N HIS A 296 -11.80 2.40 11.68
CA HIS A 296 -12.14 2.76 10.32
C HIS A 296 -11.57 1.70 9.39
N PHE A 297 -12.43 1.06 8.61
CA PHE A 297 -12.07 0.00 7.70
C PHE A 297 -11.91 0.52 6.27
N LEU A 298 -11.22 -0.23 5.42
CA LEU A 298 -10.93 0.14 4.03
C LEU A 298 -12.14 0.06 3.09
N ASP A 299 -13.29 -0.44 3.59
CA ASP A 299 -14.61 -0.38 2.94
C ASP A 299 -15.42 0.86 3.37
N GLU A 300 -14.75 1.84 4.00
CA GLU A 300 -15.35 3.06 4.57
C GLU A 300 -16.28 2.83 5.79
N SER A 301 -16.41 1.60 6.26
CA SER A 301 -17.20 1.30 7.45
C SER A 301 -16.46 1.73 8.72
N VAL A 302 -17.24 2.13 9.74
CA VAL A 302 -16.72 2.49 11.06
C VAL A 302 -17.39 1.63 12.12
N VAL A 303 -16.58 0.99 12.98
CA VAL A 303 -17.05 0.18 14.10
C VAL A 303 -16.49 0.77 15.38
N GLU A 304 -17.39 1.06 16.34
CA GLU A 304 -17.02 1.57 17.65
C GLU A 304 -16.90 0.42 18.65
N MET A 305 -15.81 0.41 19.42
CA MET A 305 -15.50 -0.62 20.41
C MET A 305 -15.28 0.01 21.79
N ASP A 306 -15.96 -0.53 22.80
CA ASP A 306 -15.70 -0.20 24.21
C ASP A 306 -14.56 -1.09 24.74
N ARG A 307 -13.53 -0.46 25.28
CA ARG A 307 -12.34 -1.13 25.85
C ARG A 307 -12.64 -1.87 27.16
N LEU A 308 -13.65 -1.46 27.93
CA LEU A 308 -13.99 -2.10 29.21
C LEU A 308 -14.44 -3.55 29.03
N HIS A 309 -15.08 -3.87 27.91
CA HIS A 309 -15.51 -5.22 27.58
C HIS A 309 -14.38 -6.15 27.07
N LEU A 310 -13.17 -5.61 26.85
CA LEU A 310 -12.02 -6.40 26.40
C LEU A 310 -11.18 -6.95 27.56
N VAL A 311 -11.16 -6.24 28.69
CA VAL A 311 -10.33 -6.59 29.87
C VAL A 311 -10.88 -7.79 30.65
N GLY A 312 -12.13 -8.17 30.43
CA GLY A 312 -12.81 -9.27 31.14
C GLY A 312 -12.50 -10.68 30.61
N GLN A 313 -11.86 -10.83 29.47
CA GLN A 313 -11.64 -12.14 28.83
C GLN A 313 -10.19 -12.65 28.90
N ILE A 314 -9.27 -11.87 29.49
CA ILE A 314 -7.86 -12.27 29.70
C ILE A 314 -7.61 -12.31 31.22
N ARG A 315 -8.10 -13.33 31.87
CA ARG A 315 -7.64 -13.80 33.18
C ARG A 315 -7.39 -15.30 33.14
#